data_e69c962c32975a244f78cfd3043bd892
#
_entry.id   e69c962c32975a244f78cfd3043bd892
#
_cell.length_a   1.000
_cell.length_b   1.000
_cell.length_c   1.000
_cell.angle_alpha   90.00
_cell.angle_beta   90.00
_cell.angle_gamma   90.00
#
_symmetry.space_group_name_H-M   'P 1'
#
loop_
_entity.id
_entity.type
_entity.pdbx_description
1 polymer ?
#
loop_
_entity_poly.entity_id
_entity_poly.type
_entity_poly.pdbx_seq_one_letter_code
_entity_poly.pdbx_strand_id
1 'polypeptide(L)'
;MKIGSLFSGYGGLDLAVMNVTGAEVAWHCEWDDAPSKILEKHFPGVPNYRDVSKVDFTQVEPVDILTGGFPCQDLSLAGKRAGLKEGTRSGLWIEFARAIEELKPRLVVIENVRGLLSATAHSDLEHCAWCMGETGDGEPTLRALGAVLGSLADLGYDAKWTGLRAADAGAPHNRFRIFIIAFPSNTKG
;
A
#
# COMPACT_ATOMS: atom_id res chain seq x y z
N MET A 1 11.41 -9.80 13.77
CA MET A 1 10.19 -9.20 13.19
C MET A 1 9.85 -9.95 11.90
N LYS A 2 8.57 -10.05 11.59
CA LYS A 2 8.06 -10.74 10.41
C LYS A 2 7.42 -9.75 9.44
N ILE A 3 7.59 -9.99 8.15
CA ILE A 3 7.04 -9.17 7.05
C ILE A 3 5.95 -9.97 6.33
N GLY A 4 4.77 -9.38 6.15
CA GLY A 4 3.79 -9.80 5.17
C GLY A 4 3.89 -8.88 3.95
N SER A 5 3.89 -9.44 2.76
CA SER A 5 4.10 -8.69 1.52
C SER A 5 2.91 -8.81 0.59
N LEU A 6 2.30 -7.69 0.24
CA LEU A 6 1.19 -7.59 -0.70
C LEU A 6 1.67 -7.01 -2.02
N PHE A 7 1.17 -7.55 -3.15
CA PHE A 7 1.59 -7.11 -4.50
C PHE A 7 3.11 -7.15 -4.62
N SER A 8 3.70 -8.25 -4.16
CA SER A 8 5.13 -8.38 -3.83
C SER A 8 6.06 -8.15 -5.01
N GLY A 9 5.57 -8.31 -6.25
CA GLY A 9 6.40 -8.23 -7.45
C GLY A 9 7.59 -9.19 -7.34
N TYR A 10 8.79 -8.68 -7.53
CA TYR A 10 10.03 -9.45 -7.40
C TYR A 10 10.64 -9.41 -5.98
N GLY A 11 9.92 -8.89 -4.99
CA GLY A 11 10.39 -8.79 -3.61
C GLY A 11 11.36 -7.64 -3.34
N GLY A 12 11.47 -6.66 -4.24
CA GLY A 12 12.44 -5.57 -4.10
C GLY A 12 12.20 -4.69 -2.88
N LEU A 13 10.95 -4.36 -2.57
CA LEU A 13 10.59 -3.59 -1.38
C LEU A 13 10.89 -4.40 -0.10
N ASP A 14 10.58 -5.69 -0.14
CA ASP A 14 10.80 -6.61 0.98
C ASP A 14 12.29 -6.71 1.31
N LEU A 15 13.15 -6.89 0.30
CA LEU A 15 14.60 -6.90 0.45
C LEU A 15 15.13 -5.61 1.08
N ALA A 16 14.60 -4.44 0.67
CA ALA A 16 14.98 -3.16 1.25
C ALA A 16 14.60 -3.07 2.73
N VAL A 17 13.38 -3.48 3.09
CA VAL A 17 12.91 -3.49 4.47
C VAL A 17 13.69 -4.50 5.32
N MET A 18 13.95 -5.71 4.80
CA MET A 18 14.78 -6.72 5.46
C MET A 18 16.18 -6.18 5.78
N ASN A 19 16.80 -5.48 4.82
CA ASN A 19 18.14 -4.94 4.98
C ASN A 19 18.23 -3.88 6.09
N VAL A 20 17.18 -3.08 6.27
CA VAL A 20 17.14 -2.01 7.27
C VAL A 20 16.74 -2.53 8.66
N THR A 21 15.81 -3.49 8.70
CA THR A 21 15.15 -3.90 9.95
C THR A 21 15.65 -5.23 10.50
N GLY A 22 16.32 -6.04 9.69
CA GLY A 22 16.68 -7.43 10.03
C GLY A 22 15.45 -8.36 10.09
N ALA A 23 14.29 -7.93 9.58
CA ALA A 23 13.08 -8.75 9.57
C ALA A 23 13.15 -9.83 8.47
N GLU A 24 12.33 -10.85 8.60
CA GLU A 24 12.20 -11.96 7.64
C GLU A 24 10.81 -11.98 7.03
N VAL A 25 10.70 -12.34 5.75
CA VAL A 25 9.40 -12.47 5.07
C VAL A 25 8.71 -13.75 5.55
N ALA A 26 7.49 -13.59 6.07
CA ALA A 26 6.63 -14.68 6.50
C ALA A 26 5.77 -15.22 5.34
N TRP A 27 5.26 -14.33 4.49
CA TRP A 27 4.41 -14.69 3.36
C TRP A 27 4.35 -13.58 2.31
N HIS A 28 3.93 -13.96 1.10
CA HIS A 28 3.65 -13.09 -0.03
C HIS A 28 2.20 -13.19 -0.50
N CYS A 29 1.69 -12.13 -1.14
CA CYS A 29 0.52 -12.12 -2.00
C CYS A 29 0.92 -11.53 -3.36
N GLU A 30 1.28 -12.39 -4.31
CA GLU A 30 1.63 -12.00 -5.67
C GLU A 30 0.81 -12.82 -6.66
N TRP A 31 -0.02 -12.12 -7.45
CA TRP A 31 -0.94 -12.75 -8.39
C TRP A 31 -0.25 -13.30 -9.64
N ASP A 32 0.70 -12.54 -10.19
CA ASP A 32 1.34 -12.86 -11.46
C ASP A 32 2.31 -14.04 -11.34
N ASP A 33 2.30 -14.92 -12.33
CA ASP A 33 3.11 -16.15 -12.32
C ASP A 33 4.61 -15.87 -12.47
N ALA A 34 4.99 -14.87 -13.27
CA ALA A 34 6.41 -14.60 -13.51
C ALA A 34 7.11 -14.07 -12.24
N PRO A 35 6.59 -13.03 -11.53
CA PRO A 35 7.13 -12.64 -10.23
C PRO A 35 7.06 -13.75 -9.20
N SER A 36 5.97 -14.53 -9.15
CA SER A 36 5.82 -15.62 -8.19
C SER A 36 6.92 -16.67 -8.28
N LYS A 37 7.34 -17.04 -9.50
CA LYS A 37 8.48 -17.97 -9.71
C LYS A 37 9.81 -17.39 -9.22
N ILE A 38 9.96 -16.06 -9.30
CA ILE A 38 11.15 -15.37 -8.79
C ILE A 38 11.13 -15.36 -7.27
N LEU A 39 9.98 -15.09 -6.66
CA LEU A 39 9.80 -15.14 -5.20
C LEU A 39 10.09 -16.54 -4.65
N GLU A 40 9.55 -17.59 -5.26
CA GLU A 40 9.80 -18.97 -4.87
C GLU A 40 11.29 -19.31 -4.87
N LYS A 41 12.04 -18.80 -5.86
CA LYS A 41 13.49 -19.00 -5.95
C LYS A 41 14.28 -18.23 -4.89
N HIS A 42 13.91 -16.98 -4.61
CA HIS A 42 14.63 -16.10 -3.70
C HIS A 42 14.22 -16.23 -2.23
N PHE A 43 12.98 -16.69 -1.99
CA PHE A 43 12.41 -16.91 -0.66
C PHE A 43 11.89 -18.37 -0.55
N PRO A 44 12.79 -19.37 -0.61
CA PRO A 44 12.38 -20.78 -0.59
C PRO A 44 11.62 -21.10 0.70
N GLY A 45 10.46 -21.74 0.54
CA GLY A 45 9.60 -22.13 1.66
C GLY A 45 8.67 -21.03 2.20
N VAL A 46 8.77 -19.79 1.71
CA VAL A 46 7.83 -18.72 2.06
C VAL A 46 6.54 -18.88 1.22
N PRO A 47 5.36 -19.01 1.85
CA PRO A 47 4.10 -19.20 1.13
C PRO A 47 3.73 -17.94 0.33
N ASN A 48 3.12 -18.15 -0.85
CA ASN A 48 2.50 -17.12 -1.67
C ASN A 48 1.00 -17.38 -1.76
N TYR A 49 0.19 -16.54 -1.13
CA TYR A 49 -1.28 -16.66 -1.10
C TYR A 49 -1.96 -16.18 -2.39
N ARG A 50 -1.22 -15.62 -3.33
CA ARG A 50 -1.66 -15.23 -4.68
C ARG A 50 -2.69 -14.09 -4.69
N ASP A 51 -3.97 -14.42 -4.60
CA ASP A 51 -5.10 -13.49 -4.72
C ASP A 51 -5.42 -12.86 -3.37
N VAL A 52 -5.03 -11.60 -3.21
CA VAL A 52 -5.23 -10.84 -1.98
C VAL A 52 -6.71 -10.77 -1.56
N SER A 53 -7.63 -10.77 -2.52
CA SER A 53 -9.08 -10.70 -2.23
C SER A 53 -9.65 -11.97 -1.58
N LYS A 54 -8.91 -13.09 -1.67
CA LYS A 54 -9.31 -14.39 -1.11
C LYS A 54 -8.61 -14.74 0.18
N VAL A 55 -7.66 -13.91 0.62
CA VAL A 55 -6.91 -14.15 1.84
C VAL A 55 -7.75 -13.79 3.06
N ASP A 56 -7.86 -14.70 4.00
CA ASP A 56 -8.30 -14.45 5.36
C ASP A 56 -7.07 -14.11 6.21
N PHE A 57 -6.85 -12.83 6.45
CA PHE A 57 -5.66 -12.37 7.18
C PHE A 57 -5.69 -12.74 8.67
N THR A 58 -6.82 -13.23 9.18
CA THR A 58 -6.89 -13.78 10.55
C THR A 58 -6.27 -15.16 10.67
N GLN A 59 -6.07 -15.85 9.53
CA GLN A 59 -5.54 -17.23 9.46
C GLN A 59 -4.10 -17.31 8.94
N VAL A 60 -3.51 -16.19 8.51
CA VAL A 60 -2.11 -16.16 8.08
C VAL A 60 -1.17 -15.94 9.27
N GLU A 61 0.13 -16.21 9.08
CA GLU A 61 1.13 -15.90 10.10
C GLU A 61 1.09 -14.41 10.46
N PRO A 62 0.91 -14.02 11.75
CA PRO A 62 0.92 -12.62 12.16
C PRO A 62 2.25 -11.95 11.82
N VAL A 63 2.19 -10.67 11.42
CA VAL A 63 3.37 -9.92 10.99
C VAL A 63 3.51 -8.60 11.74
N ASP A 64 4.75 -8.17 11.93
CA ASP A 64 5.08 -6.87 12.52
C ASP A 64 5.06 -5.76 11.47
N ILE A 65 5.41 -6.12 10.24
CA ILE A 65 5.58 -5.19 9.12
C ILE A 65 4.72 -5.67 7.95
N LEU A 66 3.95 -4.77 7.36
CA LEU A 66 3.24 -5.01 6.11
C LEU A 66 3.86 -4.16 5.01
N THR A 67 4.31 -4.79 3.95
CA THR A 67 4.87 -4.13 2.76
C THR A 67 3.95 -4.27 1.57
N GLY A 68 4.02 -3.36 0.60
CA GLY A 68 3.35 -3.58 -0.68
C GLY A 68 3.35 -2.39 -1.63
N GLY A 69 3.10 -2.70 -2.90
CA GLY A 69 2.99 -1.73 -3.99
C GLY A 69 1.72 -1.95 -4.80
N PHE A 70 0.59 -1.42 -4.37
CA PHE A 70 -0.66 -1.61 -5.08
C PHE A 70 -0.69 -0.84 -6.41
N PRO A 71 -1.33 -1.37 -7.48
CA PRO A 71 -1.50 -0.68 -8.75
C PRO A 71 -2.29 0.62 -8.61
N CYS A 72 -1.74 1.72 -9.16
CA CYS A 72 -2.32 3.07 -9.07
C CYS A 72 -3.46 3.33 -10.08
N GLN A 73 -3.85 2.33 -10.88
CA GLN A 73 -4.93 2.46 -11.85
C GLN A 73 -6.27 2.34 -11.10
N ASP A 74 -7.07 3.43 -11.14
CA ASP A 74 -8.42 3.52 -10.59
C ASP A 74 -8.51 3.47 -9.05
N LEU A 75 -7.94 4.47 -8.37
CA LEU A 75 -8.26 4.74 -6.97
C LEU A 75 -9.68 5.35 -6.85
N SER A 76 -10.72 4.57 -7.12
CA SER A 76 -12.04 4.90 -6.60
C SER A 76 -12.08 4.45 -5.13
N LEU A 77 -11.79 5.37 -4.24
CA LEU A 77 -12.03 5.22 -2.81
C LEU A 77 -13.52 5.46 -2.54
N ALA A 78 -14.38 4.76 -3.28
CA ALA A 78 -15.81 4.80 -3.03
C ALA A 78 -16.04 4.22 -1.64
N GLY A 79 -16.15 5.13 -0.70
CA GLY A 79 -16.47 4.89 0.68
C GLY A 79 -17.76 4.12 0.86
N LYS A 80 -17.97 3.72 2.08
CA LYS A 80 -19.04 2.99 2.71
C LYS A 80 -19.02 1.48 2.48
N ARG A 81 -18.94 0.82 3.59
CA ARG A 81 -19.38 -0.54 3.95
C ARG A 81 -20.67 -1.06 3.24
N ALA A 82 -21.04 -0.49 2.09
CA ALA A 82 -22.15 -0.88 1.26
C ALA A 82 -21.63 -1.63 0.03
N GLY A 83 -21.40 -2.95 0.18
CA GLY A 83 -21.39 -3.91 -0.92
C GLY A 83 -20.26 -3.72 -1.94
N LEU A 84 -19.15 -4.41 -1.72
CA LEU A 84 -18.14 -4.71 -2.72
C LEU A 84 -18.80 -5.16 -4.03
N LYS A 85 -18.74 -4.34 -5.07
CA LYS A 85 -18.95 -4.86 -6.41
C LYS A 85 -17.67 -5.54 -6.85
N GLU A 86 -17.73 -6.87 -6.93
CA GLU A 86 -16.68 -7.70 -7.52
C GLU A 86 -16.28 -7.15 -8.89
N GLY A 87 -14.99 -7.01 -9.12
CA GLY A 87 -14.43 -6.90 -10.46
C GLY A 87 -13.82 -5.56 -10.88
N THR A 88 -13.66 -4.55 -10.03
CA THR A 88 -12.93 -3.33 -10.38
C THR A 88 -11.53 -3.31 -9.76
N ARG A 89 -10.49 -2.93 -10.54
CA ARG A 89 -9.09 -2.77 -10.08
C ARG A 89 -8.92 -1.72 -8.96
N SER A 90 -9.93 -0.91 -8.72
CA SER A 90 -10.06 0.02 -7.60
C SER A 90 -10.20 -0.67 -6.23
N GLY A 91 -10.49 -1.97 -6.21
CA GLY A 91 -10.55 -2.77 -4.99
C GLY A 91 -9.20 -3.05 -4.32
N LEU A 92 -8.06 -2.86 -5.01
CA LEU A 92 -6.76 -3.31 -4.47
C LEU A 92 -6.26 -2.49 -3.29
N TRP A 93 -6.55 -1.17 -3.24
CA TRP A 93 -6.31 -0.39 -2.03
C TRP A 93 -7.21 -0.82 -0.87
N ILE A 94 -8.48 -1.14 -1.16
CA ILE A 94 -9.42 -1.63 -0.14
C ILE A 94 -8.90 -2.94 0.46
N GLU A 95 -8.36 -3.84 -0.35
CA GLU A 95 -7.74 -5.08 0.13
C GLU A 95 -6.49 -4.81 0.98
N PHE A 96 -5.69 -3.80 0.60
CA PHE A 96 -4.55 -3.38 1.40
C PHE A 96 -5.00 -2.81 2.76
N ALA A 97 -6.01 -1.95 2.76
CA ALA A 97 -6.60 -1.36 3.97
C ALA A 97 -7.21 -2.45 4.88
N ARG A 98 -7.91 -3.44 4.29
CA ARG A 98 -8.43 -4.60 5.00
C ARG A 98 -7.31 -5.41 5.67
N ALA A 99 -6.21 -5.63 4.95
CA ALA A 99 -5.05 -6.31 5.53
C ALA A 99 -4.46 -5.55 6.73
N ILE A 100 -4.38 -4.21 6.66
CA ILE A 100 -3.94 -3.37 7.79
C ILE A 100 -4.91 -3.51 8.98
N GLU A 101 -6.21 -3.44 8.72
CA GLU A 101 -7.25 -3.54 9.76
C GLU A 101 -7.22 -4.89 10.49
N GLU A 102 -7.06 -6.00 9.75
CA GLU A 102 -7.06 -7.35 10.29
C GLU A 102 -5.73 -7.71 10.98
N LEU A 103 -4.59 -7.36 10.38
CA LEU A 103 -3.26 -7.71 10.88
C LEU A 103 -2.74 -6.76 11.96
N LYS A 104 -3.13 -5.49 11.92
CA LYS A 104 -2.65 -4.42 12.82
C LYS A 104 -1.13 -4.36 12.94
N PRO A 105 -0.39 -4.27 11.83
CA PRO A 105 1.06 -4.29 11.84
C PRO A 105 1.62 -3.06 12.57
N ARG A 106 2.80 -3.18 13.15
CA ARG A 106 3.51 -2.07 13.80
C ARG A 106 4.11 -1.08 12.81
N LEU A 107 4.29 -1.51 11.57
CA LEU A 107 4.85 -0.71 10.49
C LEU A 107 4.20 -1.12 9.16
N VAL A 108 3.81 -0.13 8.37
CA VAL A 108 3.35 -0.32 6.99
C VAL A 108 4.30 0.44 6.06
N VAL A 109 4.80 -0.22 5.03
CA VAL A 109 5.67 0.38 4.02
C VAL A 109 5.05 0.18 2.65
N ILE A 110 4.69 1.29 2.00
CA ILE A 110 4.00 1.29 0.71
C ILE A 110 4.89 1.93 -0.34
N GLU A 111 5.01 1.30 -1.51
CA GLU A 111 5.60 1.88 -2.72
C GLU A 111 4.52 2.17 -3.74
N ASN A 112 4.63 3.31 -4.44
CA ASN A 112 3.73 3.60 -5.55
C ASN A 112 4.40 4.49 -6.61
N VAL A 113 3.76 4.63 -7.76
CA VAL A 113 4.22 5.46 -8.86
C VAL A 113 3.91 6.95 -8.62
N ARG A 114 4.62 7.83 -9.35
CA ARG A 114 4.39 9.29 -9.31
C ARG A 114 2.92 9.68 -9.55
N GLY A 115 2.19 8.86 -10.34
CA GLY A 115 0.77 9.08 -10.63
C GLY A 115 -0.11 9.23 -9.38
N LEU A 116 0.29 8.66 -8.23
CA LEU A 116 -0.40 8.80 -6.96
C LEU A 116 -0.54 10.28 -6.52
N LEU A 117 0.40 11.14 -6.92
CA LEU A 117 0.36 12.58 -6.59
C LEU A 117 -0.65 13.37 -7.43
N SER A 118 -0.95 12.91 -8.64
CA SER A 118 -1.75 13.66 -9.63
C SER A 118 -3.09 13.01 -9.97
N ALA A 119 -3.26 11.72 -9.72
CA ALA A 119 -4.52 11.02 -9.95
C ALA A 119 -5.60 11.60 -9.02
N THR A 120 -6.80 11.75 -9.57
CA THR A 120 -7.99 12.11 -8.80
C THR A 120 -8.52 10.88 -8.08
N ALA A 121 -8.99 11.05 -6.86
CA ALA A 121 -9.70 10.01 -6.13
C ALA A 121 -11.12 10.49 -5.84
N HIS A 122 -12.08 9.60 -5.97
CA HIS A 122 -13.43 9.84 -5.50
C HIS A 122 -13.55 9.28 -4.08
N SER A 123 -13.72 10.13 -3.09
CA SER A 123 -13.93 9.73 -1.70
C SER A 123 -14.98 10.63 -1.06
N ASP A 124 -15.75 10.05 -0.12
CA ASP A 124 -16.71 10.77 0.72
C ASP A 124 -16.03 11.45 1.94
N LEU A 125 -14.69 11.50 1.98
CA LEU A 125 -13.96 12.20 3.03
C LEU A 125 -14.24 13.69 2.96
N GLU A 126 -14.55 14.28 4.10
CA GLU A 126 -14.91 15.69 4.22
C GLU A 126 -13.91 16.62 3.52
N HIS A 127 -14.45 17.58 2.79
CA HIS A 127 -13.72 18.52 1.96
C HIS A 127 -12.88 19.47 2.82
N CYS A 128 -11.60 19.18 2.96
CA CYS A 128 -10.63 20.17 3.42
C CYS A 128 -10.10 20.95 2.22
N ALA A 129 -10.58 22.17 2.01
CA ALA A 129 -10.18 23.05 0.90
C ALA A 129 -8.65 23.29 0.84
N TRP A 130 -7.93 23.08 1.92
CA TRP A 130 -6.47 23.25 1.99
C TRP A 130 -5.68 22.01 1.54
N CYS A 131 -6.24 20.81 1.73
CA CYS A 131 -5.63 19.54 1.32
C CYS A 131 -5.99 19.19 -0.14
N MET A 132 -6.95 19.88 -0.71
CA MET A 132 -7.59 19.59 -1.98
C MET A 132 -7.14 20.62 -3.02
N GLY A 133 -6.67 20.19 -4.18
CA GLY A 133 -6.47 21.09 -5.32
C GLY A 133 -7.83 21.53 -5.86
N GLU A 134 -7.98 22.80 -6.24
CA GLU A 134 -9.14 23.24 -7.01
C GLU A 134 -9.07 22.69 -8.43
N THR A 135 -10.17 22.14 -8.92
CA THR A 135 -10.40 21.97 -10.35
C THR A 135 -10.88 23.31 -10.91
N GLY A 136 -10.66 23.57 -12.20
CA GLY A 136 -11.06 24.85 -12.84
C GLY A 136 -12.56 25.15 -12.80
N ASP A 137 -13.40 24.25 -12.31
CA ASP A 137 -14.83 24.35 -12.07
C ASP A 137 -15.18 24.63 -10.59
N GLY A 138 -14.18 24.77 -9.71
CA GLY A 138 -14.37 25.10 -8.30
C GLY A 138 -14.76 23.91 -7.40
N GLU A 139 -14.86 22.72 -7.93
CA GLU A 139 -15.09 21.50 -7.15
C GLU A 139 -13.77 21.01 -6.54
N PRO A 140 -13.71 20.80 -5.21
CA PRO A 140 -12.51 20.32 -4.56
C PRO A 140 -12.20 18.88 -5.02
N THR A 141 -10.96 18.65 -5.45
CA THR A 141 -10.50 17.35 -5.96
C THR A 141 -9.58 16.68 -4.98
N LEU A 142 -9.99 15.58 -4.39
CA LEU A 142 -9.11 14.75 -3.56
C LEU A 142 -8.07 14.07 -4.45
N ARG A 143 -6.80 14.25 -4.13
CA ARG A 143 -5.71 13.54 -4.78
C ARG A 143 -5.58 12.13 -4.20
N ALA A 144 -5.20 11.19 -5.03
CA ALA A 144 -5.08 9.79 -4.65
C ALA A 144 -4.17 9.56 -3.42
N LEU A 145 -3.07 10.29 -3.32
CA LEU A 145 -2.23 10.25 -2.12
C LEU A 145 -2.98 10.72 -0.87
N GLY A 146 -3.72 11.84 -0.96
CA GLY A 146 -4.51 12.34 0.17
C GLY A 146 -5.54 11.34 0.66
N ALA A 147 -6.19 10.64 -0.27
CA ALA A 147 -7.14 9.60 0.04
C ALA A 147 -6.50 8.37 0.73
N VAL A 148 -5.30 7.95 0.29
CA VAL A 148 -4.55 6.89 0.97
C VAL A 148 -4.15 7.30 2.37
N LEU A 149 -3.65 8.55 2.56
CA LEU A 149 -3.26 9.07 3.87
C LEU A 149 -4.47 9.19 4.80
N GLY A 150 -5.63 9.66 4.30
CA GLY A 150 -6.88 9.71 5.05
C GLY A 150 -7.34 8.33 5.49
N SER A 151 -7.33 7.35 4.58
CA SER A 151 -7.67 5.96 4.91
C SER A 151 -6.74 5.36 5.98
N LEU A 152 -5.43 5.67 5.94
CA LEU A 152 -4.50 5.25 6.99
C LEU A 152 -4.82 5.91 8.35
N ALA A 153 -5.18 7.20 8.35
CA ALA A 153 -5.59 7.91 9.56
C ALA A 153 -6.87 7.32 10.17
N ASP A 154 -7.87 6.97 9.34
CA ASP A 154 -9.10 6.30 9.78
C ASP A 154 -8.82 4.92 10.41
N LEU A 155 -7.77 4.23 9.95
CA LEU A 155 -7.30 2.97 10.52
C LEU A 155 -6.45 3.16 11.79
N GLY A 156 -6.23 4.42 12.23
CA GLY A 156 -5.44 4.75 13.41
C GLY A 156 -3.93 4.76 13.19
N TYR A 157 -3.48 5.08 11.97
CA TYR A 157 -2.06 5.18 11.62
C TYR A 157 -1.67 6.61 11.27
N ASP A 158 -0.56 7.07 11.83
CA ASP A 158 0.17 8.23 11.35
C ASP A 158 1.04 7.83 10.17
N ALA A 159 1.18 8.71 9.17
CA ALA A 159 1.94 8.42 7.98
C ALA A 159 2.92 9.53 7.60
N LYS A 160 4.09 9.13 7.09
CA LYS A 160 5.06 10.01 6.44
C LYS A 160 5.29 9.51 5.02
N TRP A 161 5.48 10.42 4.09
CA TRP A 161 5.76 10.02 2.72
C TRP A 161 6.88 10.87 2.10
N THR A 162 7.54 10.29 1.09
CA THR A 162 8.57 10.97 0.30
C THR A 162 8.58 10.45 -1.13
N GLY A 163 9.08 11.26 -2.05
CA GLY A 163 9.32 10.86 -3.42
C GLY A 163 10.81 10.77 -3.71
N LEU A 164 11.25 9.67 -4.29
CA LEU A 164 12.65 9.42 -4.63
C LEU A 164 12.78 9.01 -6.09
N ARG A 165 13.84 9.48 -6.74
CA ARG A 165 14.27 8.96 -8.05
C ARG A 165 15.30 7.86 -7.82
N ALA A 166 15.33 6.88 -8.70
CA ALA A 166 16.40 5.89 -8.68
C ALA A 166 17.78 6.52 -8.85
N ALA A 167 17.89 7.62 -9.59
CA ALA A 167 19.13 8.40 -9.74
C ALA A 167 19.62 9.01 -8.41
N ASP A 168 18.72 9.36 -7.49
CA ASP A 168 19.06 9.90 -6.15
C ASP A 168 19.77 8.82 -5.30
N ALA A 169 19.57 7.53 -5.66
CA ALA A 169 20.25 6.37 -5.07
C ALA A 169 21.38 5.81 -5.95
N GLY A 170 21.84 6.56 -6.97
CA GLY A 170 22.97 6.20 -7.83
C GLY A 170 22.63 5.32 -9.04
N ALA A 171 21.35 5.03 -9.33
CA ALA A 171 20.97 4.26 -10.51
C ALA A 171 21.01 5.13 -11.80
N PRO A 172 21.32 4.54 -12.98
CA PRO A 172 21.47 5.29 -14.24
C PRO A 172 20.12 5.64 -14.91
N HIS A 173 19.06 5.85 -14.13
CA HIS A 173 17.72 6.19 -14.63
C HIS A 173 16.91 7.01 -13.63
N ASN A 174 15.91 7.75 -14.14
CA ASN A 174 15.07 8.67 -13.36
C ASN A 174 13.73 8.05 -12.91
N ARG A 175 13.65 6.74 -12.69
CA ARG A 175 12.44 6.09 -12.18
C ARG A 175 12.06 6.72 -10.83
N PHE A 176 10.95 7.45 -10.81
CA PHE A 176 10.45 8.13 -9.61
C PHE A 176 9.42 7.24 -8.91
N ARG A 177 9.54 7.13 -7.57
CA ARG A 177 8.60 6.40 -6.74
C ARG A 177 8.23 7.18 -5.48
N ILE A 178 7.01 6.98 -5.05
CA ILE A 178 6.51 7.46 -3.75
C ILE A 178 6.65 6.32 -2.76
N PHE A 179 7.17 6.65 -1.59
CA PHE A 179 7.21 5.75 -0.46
C PHE A 179 6.38 6.35 0.68
N ILE A 180 5.51 5.54 1.28
CA ILE A 180 4.71 5.91 2.44
C ILE A 180 5.10 4.95 3.56
N ILE A 181 5.41 5.50 4.72
CA ILE A 181 5.70 4.74 5.95
C ILE A 181 4.61 5.14 6.95
N ALA A 182 3.83 4.15 7.40
CA ALA A 182 2.78 4.38 8.38
C ALA A 182 3.00 3.50 9.63
N PHE A 183 2.63 4.03 10.78
CA PHE A 183 2.79 3.42 12.09
C PHE A 183 1.61 3.79 12.99
N PRO A 184 1.22 2.93 13.95
CA PRO A 184 0.10 3.22 14.83
C PRO A 184 0.23 4.57 15.51
N SER A 185 -0.84 5.38 15.47
CA SER A 185 -0.88 6.70 16.11
C SER A 185 -0.73 6.58 17.61
N ASN A 186 0.16 7.38 18.19
CA ASN A 186 0.34 7.46 19.65
C ASN A 186 -0.70 8.39 20.30
N THR A 187 -1.90 8.49 19.75
CA THR A 187 -2.99 9.24 20.38
C THR A 187 -3.47 8.49 21.63
N LYS A 188 -2.73 8.65 22.72
CA LYS A 188 -3.34 8.53 24.05
C LYS A 188 -4.23 9.76 24.20
N GLY A 189 -5.53 9.60 23.89
CA GLY A 189 -6.55 10.53 24.33
C GLY A 189 -6.69 10.51 25.84
#